data_66629f777255cb52bf706188fc7f60e9
#
_entry.id   66629f777255cb52bf706188fc7f60e9
#
_cell.length_a   1.000
_cell.length_b   1.000
_cell.length_c   1.000
_cell.angle_alpha   90.00
_cell.angle_beta   90.00
_cell.angle_gamma   90.00
#
_symmetry.space_group_name_H-M   'P 1'
#
loop_
_entity.id
_entity.type
_entity.pdbx_description
1 polymer ?
#
loop_
_entity_poly.entity_id
_entity_poly.type
_entity_poly.pdbx_seq_one_letter_code
_entity_poly.pdbx_strand_id
1 'polypeptide(L)'
;MTKGLIFNIQKFSIHDGPGIRTTIFLKGCPLRCKWCANPESQSANVQILWDQKKCVQCLQCVKSCMHQAISCREEEIHIDEELCQGCLNCVSTCLQSALSNEGESKEIEEIVRIALQDKDFYEESGGGITISGGEGMSQPDFLKELVKELKKHNLHLAIETTGYIPKETFHELAPLFDLLLFDVKHYDTNRHFEGTGVHNEQIINNLKWAFHQGLEILPRIPVIPSFNNSIQDAAGLASLLTEIGLKKVQLLPFHQFGERKYEMMHKEYAYKNVKALQKEDLTEYQNEFIKKGLDCFF
;
A
#
# COMPACT_ATOMS: atom_id res chain seq x y z
N MET A 1 -15.67 -13.74 -15.53
CA MET A 1 -15.02 -12.41 -15.48
C MET A 1 -14.07 -12.40 -14.30
N THR A 2 -12.88 -11.90 -14.49
CA THR A 2 -11.86 -11.85 -13.44
C THR A 2 -12.18 -10.72 -12.49
N LYS A 3 -12.22 -11.01 -11.18
CA LYS A 3 -12.51 -10.04 -10.13
C LYS A 3 -11.24 -9.76 -9.32
N GLY A 4 -11.09 -8.52 -8.88
CA GLY A 4 -10.04 -8.12 -7.94
C GLY A 4 -10.62 -7.76 -6.58
N LEU A 5 -9.90 -8.08 -5.54
CA LEU A 5 -10.23 -7.65 -4.19
C LEU A 5 -9.59 -6.29 -3.92
N ILE A 6 -10.42 -5.26 -3.80
CA ILE A 6 -10.04 -3.86 -3.66
C ILE A 6 -10.56 -3.36 -2.33
N PHE A 7 -9.78 -2.55 -1.61
CA PHE A 7 -10.28 -1.93 -0.38
C PHE A 7 -10.57 -0.44 -0.54
N ASN A 8 -10.02 0.22 -1.56
CA ASN A 8 -10.35 1.60 -1.84
C ASN A 8 -10.13 1.97 -3.32
N ILE A 9 -10.86 2.97 -3.80
CA ILE A 9 -10.58 3.71 -5.05
C ILE A 9 -10.62 5.18 -4.69
N GLN A 10 -9.46 5.82 -4.69
CA GLN A 10 -9.31 7.23 -4.35
C GLN A 10 -9.16 8.07 -5.61
N LYS A 11 -10.10 8.97 -5.82
CA LYS A 11 -10.05 9.96 -6.90
C LYS A 11 -9.26 11.20 -6.47
N PHE A 12 -8.75 11.95 -7.45
CA PHE A 12 -8.02 13.21 -7.22
C PHE A 12 -6.81 13.06 -6.29
N SER A 13 -6.12 11.92 -6.38
CA SER A 13 -4.85 11.74 -5.68
C SER A 13 -3.74 12.55 -6.34
N ILE A 14 -2.95 13.29 -5.55
CA ILE A 14 -1.86 14.16 -6.00
C ILE A 14 -0.49 13.73 -5.44
N HIS A 15 -0.44 12.62 -4.69
CA HIS A 15 0.79 12.08 -4.07
C HIS A 15 1.17 10.69 -4.57
N ASP A 16 0.37 10.11 -5.46
CA ASP A 16 0.55 8.74 -5.94
C ASP A 16 1.11 8.71 -7.38
N GLY A 17 2.02 9.62 -7.68
CA GLY A 17 2.65 9.81 -8.98
C GLY A 17 2.40 11.20 -9.57
N PRO A 18 2.83 11.46 -10.82
CA PRO A 18 2.70 12.76 -11.46
C PRO A 18 1.24 13.09 -11.81
N GLY A 19 0.88 14.36 -11.71
CA GLY A 19 -0.43 14.88 -12.06
C GLY A 19 -1.56 14.45 -11.12
N ILE A 20 -2.80 14.65 -11.55
CA ILE A 20 -4.01 14.19 -10.85
C ILE A 20 -4.27 12.73 -11.22
N ARG A 21 -4.49 11.87 -10.22
CA ARG A 21 -4.63 10.43 -10.44
C ARG A 21 -5.86 9.85 -9.73
N THR A 22 -6.35 8.76 -10.26
CA THR A 22 -7.21 7.85 -9.50
C THR A 22 -6.37 6.66 -9.05
N THR A 23 -6.31 6.44 -7.73
CA THR A 23 -5.53 5.35 -7.14
C THR A 23 -6.45 4.21 -6.76
N ILE A 24 -6.14 3.01 -7.26
CA ILE A 24 -6.88 1.76 -7.00
C ILE A 24 -6.06 0.95 -6.02
N PHE A 25 -6.61 0.70 -4.83
CA PHE A 25 -5.93 0.03 -3.72
C PHE A 25 -6.33 -1.43 -3.64
N LEU A 26 -5.40 -2.34 -3.98
CA LEU A 26 -5.59 -3.78 -3.93
C LEU A 26 -5.29 -4.34 -2.53
N LYS A 27 -6.00 -5.38 -2.12
CA LYS A 27 -5.70 -6.15 -0.91
C LYS A 27 -4.63 -7.21 -1.17
N GLY A 28 -3.89 -7.51 -0.12
CA GLY A 28 -2.77 -8.44 -0.11
C GLY A 28 -1.43 -7.69 -0.05
N CYS A 29 -0.65 -7.94 1.00
CA CYS A 29 0.74 -7.48 1.10
C CYS A 29 1.58 -8.57 1.79
N PRO A 30 2.72 -8.94 1.22
CA PRO A 30 3.61 -9.90 1.86
C PRO A 30 4.40 -9.30 3.02
N LEU A 31 4.50 -7.98 3.13
CA LEU A 31 5.21 -7.29 4.19
C LEU A 31 4.32 -7.07 5.43
N ARG A 32 4.98 -6.91 6.58
CA ARG A 32 4.37 -6.61 7.88
C ARG A 32 5.05 -5.40 8.50
N CYS A 33 5.11 -4.30 7.73
CA CYS A 33 5.73 -3.05 8.17
C CYS A 33 5.09 -2.56 9.47
N LYS A 34 5.90 -2.30 10.49
CA LYS A 34 5.44 -1.85 11.82
C LYS A 34 4.75 -0.49 11.81
N TRP A 35 5.02 0.32 10.78
CA TRP A 35 4.45 1.67 10.57
C TRP A 35 3.36 1.71 9.49
N CYS A 36 2.83 0.56 9.06
CA CYS A 36 1.91 0.49 7.92
C CYS A 36 0.71 1.43 8.11
N ALA A 37 0.46 2.30 7.13
CA ALA A 37 -0.69 3.20 7.14
C ALA A 37 -2.01 2.49 6.75
N ASN A 38 -1.90 1.33 6.09
CA ASN A 38 -3.03 0.54 5.60
C ASN A 38 -2.94 -0.92 6.09
N PRO A 39 -3.00 -1.20 7.42
CA PRO A 39 -2.86 -2.56 7.95
C PRO A 39 -3.94 -3.51 7.43
N GLU A 40 -5.12 -2.99 7.08
CA GLU A 40 -6.22 -3.74 6.46
C GLU A 40 -5.87 -4.27 5.06
N SER A 41 -4.89 -3.68 4.40
CA SER A 41 -4.44 -4.14 3.08
C SER A 41 -3.54 -5.38 3.15
N GLN A 42 -3.02 -5.74 4.34
CA GLN A 42 -2.07 -6.84 4.49
C GLN A 42 -2.72 -8.21 4.25
N SER A 43 -3.99 -8.37 4.62
CA SER A 43 -4.74 -9.59 4.34
C SER A 43 -5.18 -9.62 2.87
N ALA A 44 -5.09 -10.79 2.24
CA ALA A 44 -5.64 -11.05 0.92
C ALA A 44 -7.15 -11.40 0.95
N ASN A 45 -7.78 -11.34 2.11
CA ASN A 45 -9.20 -11.64 2.31
C ASN A 45 -9.98 -10.39 2.71
N VAL A 46 -11.30 -10.43 2.57
CA VAL A 46 -12.20 -9.44 3.17
C VAL A 46 -12.04 -9.49 4.68
N GLN A 47 -11.84 -8.35 5.31
CA GLN A 47 -11.73 -8.23 6.75
C GLN A 47 -12.90 -7.46 7.33
N ILE A 48 -13.32 -7.82 8.54
CA ILE A 48 -14.34 -7.09 9.29
C ILE A 48 -13.65 -6.22 10.32
N LEU A 49 -14.01 -4.95 10.33
CA LEU A 49 -13.55 -3.98 11.32
C LEU A 49 -14.65 -3.72 12.35
N TRP A 50 -14.28 -3.49 13.60
CA TRP A 50 -15.19 -3.17 14.69
C TRP A 50 -14.90 -1.81 15.30
N ASP A 51 -15.88 -0.92 15.27
CA ASP A 51 -15.82 0.38 15.93
C ASP A 51 -16.50 0.28 17.31
N GLN A 52 -15.69 0.13 18.35
CA GLN A 52 -16.15 0.05 19.75
C GLN A 52 -17.04 1.22 20.13
N LYS A 53 -16.76 2.44 19.64
CA LYS A 53 -17.50 3.66 19.98
C LYS A 53 -18.95 3.66 19.49
N LYS A 54 -19.25 2.85 18.47
CA LYS A 54 -20.61 2.70 17.93
C LYS A 54 -21.33 1.45 18.46
N CYS A 55 -20.60 0.54 19.09
CA CYS A 55 -21.15 -0.74 19.52
C CYS A 55 -22.01 -0.59 20.77
N VAL A 56 -23.26 -1.05 20.71
CA VAL A 56 -24.19 -1.10 21.84
C VAL A 56 -24.29 -2.49 22.47
N GLN A 57 -23.40 -3.41 22.11
CA GLN A 57 -23.27 -4.76 22.65
C GLN A 57 -24.54 -5.61 22.57
N CYS A 58 -25.33 -5.45 21.50
CA CYS A 58 -26.55 -6.23 21.29
C CYS A 58 -26.30 -7.69 20.87
N LEU A 59 -25.06 -8.06 20.56
CA LEU A 59 -24.57 -9.39 20.18
C LEU A 59 -25.27 -10.02 18.96
N GLN A 60 -25.96 -9.24 18.13
CA GLN A 60 -26.59 -9.77 16.91
C GLN A 60 -25.57 -10.29 15.91
N CYS A 61 -24.39 -9.64 15.81
CA CYS A 61 -23.28 -10.08 14.97
C CYS A 61 -22.76 -11.48 15.37
N VAL A 62 -22.67 -11.78 16.67
CA VAL A 62 -22.27 -13.11 17.16
C VAL A 62 -23.30 -14.17 16.75
N LYS A 63 -24.60 -13.87 16.92
CA LYS A 63 -25.69 -14.80 16.57
C LYS A 63 -25.82 -15.02 15.08
N SER A 64 -25.53 -14.02 14.24
CA SER A 64 -25.65 -14.10 12.80
C SER A 64 -24.44 -14.75 12.10
N CYS A 65 -23.35 -14.98 12.83
CA CYS A 65 -22.13 -15.56 12.25
C CYS A 65 -22.24 -17.08 12.11
N MET A 66 -22.54 -17.55 10.91
CA MET A 66 -22.62 -18.99 10.59
C MET A 66 -21.28 -19.72 10.72
N HIS A 67 -20.17 -18.99 10.61
CA HIS A 67 -18.81 -19.52 10.71
C HIS A 67 -18.27 -19.46 12.15
N GLN A 68 -19.04 -18.98 13.12
CA GLN A 68 -18.63 -18.83 14.52
C GLN A 68 -17.33 -18.03 14.69
N ALA A 69 -17.02 -17.16 13.72
CA ALA A 69 -15.82 -16.33 13.70
C ALA A 69 -15.92 -15.10 14.62
N ILE A 70 -17.09 -14.84 15.24
CA ILE A 70 -17.29 -13.66 16.08
C ILE A 70 -17.64 -14.10 17.50
N SER A 71 -16.92 -13.58 18.48
CA SER A 71 -17.16 -13.78 19.89
C SER A 71 -17.20 -12.44 20.64
N CYS A 72 -17.79 -12.43 21.84
CA CYS A 72 -17.74 -11.30 22.76
C CYS A 72 -16.99 -11.74 24.01
N ARG A 73 -15.92 -11.01 24.37
CA ARG A 73 -15.11 -11.23 25.57
C ARG A 73 -14.88 -9.89 26.23
N GLU A 74 -15.09 -9.78 27.54
CA GLU A 74 -14.85 -8.54 28.28
C GLU A 74 -15.50 -7.30 27.66
N GLU A 75 -16.72 -7.45 27.13
CA GLU A 75 -17.47 -6.40 26.43
C GLU A 75 -16.86 -5.97 25.08
N GLU A 76 -15.88 -6.70 24.52
CA GLU A 76 -15.29 -6.47 23.21
C GLU A 76 -15.70 -7.54 22.19
N ILE A 77 -15.91 -7.13 20.97
CA ILE A 77 -16.20 -8.02 19.84
C ILE A 77 -14.87 -8.45 19.21
N HIS A 78 -14.58 -9.73 19.29
CA HIS A 78 -13.41 -10.34 18.68
C HIS A 78 -13.80 -11.07 17.41
N ILE A 79 -13.02 -10.86 16.34
CA ILE A 79 -13.23 -11.48 15.04
C ILE A 79 -12.01 -12.36 14.75
N ASP A 80 -12.25 -13.64 14.62
CA ASP A 80 -11.24 -14.62 14.25
C ASP A 80 -11.04 -14.56 12.72
N GLU A 81 -9.88 -14.05 12.29
CA GLU A 81 -9.53 -13.88 10.87
C GLU A 81 -9.37 -15.24 10.15
N GLU A 82 -9.06 -16.34 10.85
CA GLU A 82 -8.92 -17.67 10.25
C GLU A 82 -10.28 -18.33 9.98
N LEU A 83 -11.25 -18.10 10.84
CA LEU A 83 -12.61 -18.62 10.68
C LEU A 83 -13.50 -17.72 9.80
N CYS A 84 -13.17 -16.44 9.70
CA CYS A 84 -13.99 -15.47 8.97
C CYS A 84 -13.92 -15.69 7.45
N GLN A 85 -15.06 -15.93 6.84
CA GLN A 85 -15.18 -16.11 5.37
C GLN A 85 -15.57 -14.81 4.63
N GLY A 86 -15.63 -13.65 5.31
CA GLY A 86 -15.99 -12.38 4.69
C GLY A 86 -17.40 -12.32 4.12
N CYS A 87 -18.34 -13.10 4.64
CA CYS A 87 -19.73 -13.21 4.11
C CYS A 87 -20.61 -11.98 4.40
N LEU A 88 -20.15 -11.03 5.21
CA LEU A 88 -20.77 -9.76 5.56
C LEU A 88 -22.10 -9.84 6.34
N ASN A 89 -22.58 -11.03 6.74
CA ASN A 89 -23.82 -11.16 7.51
C ASN A 89 -23.81 -10.35 8.81
N CYS A 90 -22.67 -10.30 9.50
CA CYS A 90 -22.50 -9.52 10.73
C CYS A 90 -22.56 -8.01 10.47
N VAL A 91 -22.06 -7.55 9.33
CA VAL A 91 -22.10 -6.13 8.92
C VAL A 91 -23.55 -5.73 8.60
N SER A 92 -24.26 -6.52 7.79
CA SER A 92 -25.66 -6.24 7.40
C SER A 92 -26.63 -6.30 8.57
N THR A 93 -26.34 -7.11 9.60
CA THR A 93 -27.16 -7.25 10.82
C THR A 93 -26.90 -6.13 11.82
N CYS A 94 -25.79 -5.38 11.71
CA CYS A 94 -25.41 -4.36 12.67
C CYS A 94 -26.14 -3.04 12.45
N LEU A 95 -27.25 -2.81 13.14
CA LEU A 95 -28.06 -1.57 13.02
C LEU A 95 -27.31 -0.29 13.42
N GLN A 96 -26.26 -0.42 14.24
CA GLN A 96 -25.43 0.73 14.66
C GLN A 96 -24.27 1.01 13.70
N SER A 97 -24.12 0.24 12.64
CA SER A 97 -22.95 0.32 11.74
C SER A 97 -21.63 0.31 12.51
N ALA A 98 -21.59 -0.46 13.61
CA ALA A 98 -20.38 -0.68 14.42
C ALA A 98 -19.44 -1.70 13.76
N LEU A 99 -19.93 -2.49 12.80
CA LEU A 99 -19.13 -3.38 11.97
C LEU A 99 -19.11 -2.84 10.53
N SER A 100 -17.93 -2.82 9.95
CA SER A 100 -17.69 -2.51 8.54
C SER A 100 -16.78 -3.56 7.93
N ASN A 101 -16.66 -3.58 6.62
CA ASN A 101 -15.73 -4.45 5.92
C ASN A 101 -14.66 -3.65 5.20
N GLU A 102 -13.48 -4.24 5.12
CA GLU A 102 -12.40 -3.80 4.26
C GLU A 102 -12.13 -4.90 3.21
N GLY A 103 -12.33 -4.51 1.98
CA GLY A 103 -12.23 -5.37 0.83
C GLY A 103 -13.59 -5.63 0.19
N GLU A 104 -13.65 -5.36 -1.09
CA GLU A 104 -14.80 -5.61 -1.97
C GLU A 104 -14.30 -6.23 -3.27
N SER A 105 -14.98 -7.28 -3.70
CA SER A 105 -14.70 -7.92 -4.99
C SER A 105 -15.32 -7.11 -6.12
N LYS A 106 -14.49 -6.52 -6.99
CA LYS A 106 -14.94 -5.68 -8.11
C LYS A 106 -14.61 -6.31 -9.47
N GLU A 107 -15.53 -6.15 -10.40
CA GLU A 107 -15.33 -6.50 -11.82
C GLU A 107 -14.44 -5.44 -12.49
N ILE A 108 -13.65 -5.86 -13.48
CA ILE A 108 -12.76 -4.96 -14.23
C ILE A 108 -13.55 -3.82 -14.89
N GLU A 109 -14.69 -4.11 -15.48
CA GLU A 109 -15.55 -3.15 -16.17
C GLU A 109 -16.03 -2.04 -15.22
N GLU A 110 -16.33 -2.39 -13.96
CA GLU A 110 -16.72 -1.41 -12.94
C GLU A 110 -15.57 -0.47 -12.63
N ILE A 111 -14.36 -1.01 -12.44
CA ILE A 111 -13.17 -0.22 -12.13
C ILE A 111 -12.80 0.71 -13.28
N VAL A 112 -12.81 0.19 -14.51
CA VAL A 112 -12.54 0.99 -15.72
C VAL A 112 -13.54 2.13 -15.86
N ARG A 113 -14.85 1.86 -15.63
CA ARG A 113 -15.88 2.88 -15.65
C ARG A 113 -15.66 3.99 -14.62
N ILE A 114 -15.20 3.63 -13.40
CA ILE A 114 -14.86 4.61 -12.36
C ILE A 114 -13.62 5.41 -12.77
N ALA A 115 -12.58 4.75 -13.26
CA ALA A 115 -11.33 5.36 -13.68
C ALA A 115 -11.55 6.40 -14.81
N LEU A 116 -12.40 6.09 -15.77
CA LEU A 116 -12.68 6.96 -16.92
C LEU A 116 -13.47 8.24 -16.58
N GLN A 117 -14.09 8.30 -15.40
CA GLN A 117 -14.83 9.50 -14.99
C GLN A 117 -13.95 10.74 -14.82
N ASP A 118 -12.65 10.54 -14.56
CA ASP A 118 -11.71 11.64 -14.29
C ASP A 118 -10.68 11.79 -15.44
N LYS A 119 -10.96 11.22 -16.62
CA LYS A 119 -10.03 11.18 -17.75
C LYS A 119 -9.54 12.57 -18.18
N ASP A 120 -10.44 13.54 -18.26
CA ASP A 120 -10.08 14.90 -18.67
C ASP A 120 -9.06 15.54 -17.71
N PHE A 121 -9.16 15.27 -16.41
CA PHE A 121 -8.19 15.73 -15.42
C PHE A 121 -6.82 15.06 -15.57
N TYR A 122 -6.79 13.79 -16.00
CA TYR A 122 -5.51 13.12 -16.27
C TYR A 122 -4.82 13.73 -17.48
N GLU A 123 -5.56 14.01 -18.54
CA GLU A 123 -5.03 14.62 -19.79
C GLU A 123 -4.49 16.02 -19.54
N GLU A 124 -5.20 16.85 -18.76
CA GLU A 124 -4.78 18.22 -18.44
C GLU A 124 -3.57 18.28 -17.50
N SER A 125 -3.46 17.34 -16.55
CA SER A 125 -2.41 17.39 -15.52
C SER A 125 -1.19 16.52 -15.82
N GLY A 126 -1.22 15.69 -16.88
CA GLY A 126 -0.23 14.63 -17.09
C GLY A 126 -0.34 13.50 -16.06
N GLY A 127 -1.53 13.29 -15.52
CA GLY A 127 -1.85 12.28 -14.53
C GLY A 127 -2.26 10.93 -15.12
N GLY A 128 -3.10 10.18 -14.41
CA GLY A 128 -3.57 8.87 -14.87
C GLY A 128 -4.08 7.97 -13.74
N ILE A 129 -3.83 6.68 -13.88
CA ILE A 129 -4.21 5.68 -12.88
C ILE A 129 -2.97 5.20 -12.12
N THR A 130 -3.10 5.02 -10.81
CA THR A 130 -2.09 4.34 -10.00
C THR A 130 -2.71 3.09 -9.38
N ILE A 131 -2.04 1.97 -9.55
CA ILE A 131 -2.35 0.75 -8.80
C ILE A 131 -1.49 0.74 -7.55
N SER A 132 -2.12 0.58 -6.40
CA SER A 132 -1.48 0.63 -5.09
C SER A 132 -2.16 -0.37 -4.13
N GLY A 133 -2.09 -0.14 -2.83
CA GLY A 133 -2.79 -0.94 -1.83
C GLY A 133 -1.87 -1.51 -0.77
N GLY A 134 -1.89 -2.82 -0.61
CA GLY A 134 -0.88 -3.54 0.16
C GLY A 134 0.39 -3.70 -0.67
N GLU A 135 0.32 -4.57 -1.67
CA GLU A 135 1.31 -4.69 -2.75
C GLU A 135 0.54 -4.66 -4.08
N GLY A 136 0.88 -3.70 -4.93
CA GLY A 136 0.16 -3.49 -6.19
C GLY A 136 0.16 -4.71 -7.12
N MET A 137 1.16 -5.59 -7.01
CA MET A 137 1.29 -6.81 -7.81
C MET A 137 0.75 -8.07 -7.10
N SER A 138 0.02 -7.94 -5.97
CA SER A 138 -0.45 -9.07 -5.16
C SER A 138 -1.50 -9.95 -5.85
N GLN A 139 -2.17 -9.44 -6.89
CA GLN A 139 -3.24 -10.13 -7.63
C GLN A 139 -2.88 -10.18 -9.13
N PRO A 140 -1.89 -10.99 -9.55
CA PRO A 140 -1.25 -10.89 -10.86
C PRO A 140 -2.19 -11.10 -12.05
N ASP A 141 -3.07 -12.10 -12.02
CA ASP A 141 -3.97 -12.40 -13.13
C ASP A 141 -5.03 -11.31 -13.32
N PHE A 142 -5.60 -10.83 -12.21
CA PHE A 142 -6.51 -9.69 -12.23
C PHE A 142 -5.81 -8.43 -12.74
N LEU A 143 -4.60 -8.16 -12.26
CA LEU A 143 -3.84 -6.97 -12.63
C LEU A 143 -3.52 -6.93 -14.11
N LYS A 144 -3.12 -8.05 -14.72
CA LYS A 144 -2.86 -8.15 -16.16
C LYS A 144 -4.09 -7.77 -16.99
N GLU A 145 -5.25 -8.31 -16.64
CA GLU A 145 -6.48 -8.02 -17.36
C GLU A 145 -6.92 -6.57 -17.15
N LEU A 146 -6.84 -6.04 -15.92
CA LEU A 146 -7.17 -4.66 -15.62
C LEU A 146 -6.28 -3.68 -16.40
N VAL A 147 -4.96 -3.89 -16.38
CA VAL A 147 -4.00 -3.04 -17.11
C VAL A 147 -4.27 -3.07 -18.61
N LYS A 148 -4.55 -4.26 -19.18
CA LYS A 148 -4.90 -4.41 -20.59
C LYS A 148 -6.13 -3.60 -20.97
N GLU A 149 -7.18 -3.61 -20.14
CA GLU A 149 -8.37 -2.82 -20.38
C GLU A 149 -8.12 -1.32 -20.24
N LEU A 150 -7.39 -0.88 -19.21
CA LEU A 150 -7.07 0.54 -19.01
C LEU A 150 -6.19 1.11 -20.15
N LYS A 151 -5.24 0.33 -20.67
CA LYS A 151 -4.38 0.73 -21.80
C LYS A 151 -5.15 0.98 -23.10
N LYS A 152 -6.33 0.37 -23.31
CA LYS A 152 -7.20 0.66 -24.47
C LYS A 152 -7.70 2.11 -24.49
N HIS A 153 -7.68 2.79 -23.35
CA HIS A 153 -8.11 4.18 -23.22
C HIS A 153 -6.97 5.19 -23.24
N ASN A 154 -5.73 4.75 -23.58
CA ASN A 154 -4.51 5.57 -23.61
C ASN A 154 -4.20 6.26 -22.27
N LEU A 155 -4.49 5.61 -21.15
CA LEU A 155 -4.21 6.13 -19.81
C LEU A 155 -2.75 5.87 -19.44
N HIS A 156 -2.10 6.84 -18.80
CA HIS A 156 -0.82 6.64 -18.14
C HIS A 156 -1.02 5.82 -16.87
N LEU A 157 -0.30 4.70 -16.75
CA LEU A 157 -0.43 3.75 -15.64
C LEU A 157 0.82 3.74 -14.78
N ALA A 158 0.67 4.03 -13.49
CA ALA A 158 1.70 3.86 -12.49
C ALA A 158 1.36 2.71 -11.56
N ILE A 159 2.37 2.12 -10.93
CA ILE A 159 2.19 1.12 -9.87
C ILE A 159 3.08 1.44 -8.68
N GLU A 160 2.49 1.39 -7.48
CA GLU A 160 3.24 1.38 -6.22
C GLU A 160 3.56 -0.07 -5.86
N THR A 161 4.82 -0.36 -5.69
CA THR A 161 5.29 -1.71 -5.35
C THR A 161 6.43 -1.69 -4.35
N THR A 162 6.42 -2.67 -3.45
CA THR A 162 7.55 -2.95 -2.58
C THR A 162 8.65 -3.73 -3.30
N GLY A 163 8.35 -4.31 -4.46
CA GLY A 163 9.23 -5.20 -5.20
C GLY A 163 9.43 -6.59 -4.57
N TYR A 164 8.76 -6.90 -3.45
CA TYR A 164 8.81 -8.22 -2.83
C TYR A 164 7.80 -9.17 -3.49
N ILE A 165 8.05 -9.44 -4.76
CA ILE A 165 7.23 -10.28 -5.65
C ILE A 165 8.15 -11.32 -6.30
N PRO A 166 7.72 -12.58 -6.50
CA PRO A 166 8.50 -13.56 -7.23
C PRO A 166 9.03 -13.00 -8.54
N LYS A 167 10.29 -13.29 -8.83
CA LYS A 167 11.04 -12.74 -9.97
C LYS A 167 10.25 -12.85 -11.27
N GLU A 168 9.69 -14.01 -11.55
CA GLU A 168 8.96 -14.30 -12.79
C GLU A 168 7.72 -13.41 -12.91
N THR A 169 6.96 -13.26 -11.83
CA THR A 169 5.77 -12.41 -11.76
C THR A 169 6.13 -10.94 -11.90
N PHE A 170 7.20 -10.49 -11.21
CA PHE A 170 7.65 -9.11 -11.31
C PHE A 170 8.10 -8.76 -12.74
N HIS A 171 8.89 -9.65 -13.38
CA HIS A 171 9.38 -9.45 -14.74
C HIS A 171 8.27 -9.43 -15.79
N GLU A 172 7.18 -10.12 -15.54
CA GLU A 172 6.00 -10.11 -16.40
C GLU A 172 5.14 -8.86 -16.22
N LEU A 173 4.95 -8.40 -14.97
CA LEU A 173 4.03 -7.31 -14.66
C LEU A 173 4.66 -5.91 -14.77
N ALA A 174 5.89 -5.74 -14.31
CA ALA A 174 6.51 -4.42 -14.23
C ALA A 174 6.56 -3.68 -15.60
N PRO A 175 6.85 -4.34 -16.75
CA PRO A 175 6.86 -3.68 -18.05
C PRO A 175 5.49 -3.22 -18.55
N LEU A 176 4.41 -3.61 -17.90
CA LEU A 176 3.06 -3.19 -18.27
C LEU A 176 2.75 -1.75 -17.83
N PHE A 177 3.57 -1.16 -16.96
CA PHE A 177 3.38 0.16 -16.40
C PHE A 177 4.30 1.20 -17.03
N ASP A 178 3.82 2.43 -17.09
CA ASP A 178 4.58 3.56 -17.59
C ASP A 178 5.50 4.16 -16.51
N LEU A 179 5.20 3.90 -15.20
CA LEU A 179 5.98 4.35 -14.07
C LEU A 179 5.90 3.35 -12.91
N LEU A 180 7.04 2.99 -12.36
CA LEU A 180 7.15 2.23 -11.12
C LEU A 180 7.46 3.20 -9.95
N LEU A 181 6.53 3.38 -9.03
CA LEU A 181 6.74 4.02 -7.73
C LEU A 181 7.26 2.92 -6.79
N PHE A 182 8.58 2.83 -6.66
CA PHE A 182 9.24 1.68 -6.06
C PHE A 182 9.69 1.98 -4.63
N ASP A 183 9.12 1.31 -3.66
CA ASP A 183 9.42 1.51 -2.24
C ASP A 183 10.76 0.87 -1.83
N VAL A 184 11.73 1.69 -1.43
CA VAL A 184 13.02 1.27 -0.88
C VAL A 184 13.04 1.62 0.61
N LYS A 185 12.83 0.63 1.48
CA LYS A 185 12.61 0.90 2.91
C LYS A 185 13.89 0.88 3.74
N HIS A 186 14.87 0.05 3.37
CA HIS A 186 16.21 0.02 3.97
C HIS A 186 17.24 -0.62 3.04
N TYR A 187 18.51 -0.21 3.12
CA TYR A 187 19.61 -0.81 2.36
C TYR A 187 20.16 -2.09 3.05
N ASP A 188 20.16 -2.13 4.38
CA ASP A 188 20.60 -3.29 5.17
C ASP A 188 19.46 -4.31 5.30
N THR A 189 19.75 -5.58 4.98
CA THR A 189 18.75 -6.64 4.91
C THR A 189 18.19 -7.04 6.27
N ASN A 190 19.03 -7.01 7.33
CA ASN A 190 18.59 -7.38 8.67
C ASN A 190 17.69 -6.28 9.26
N ARG A 191 18.09 -5.03 9.09
CA ARG A 191 17.25 -3.86 9.47
C ARG A 191 15.93 -3.86 8.70
N HIS A 192 15.98 -4.18 7.40
CA HIS A 192 14.77 -4.33 6.60
C HIS A 192 13.84 -5.40 7.19
N PHE A 193 14.38 -6.58 7.52
CA PHE A 193 13.62 -7.67 8.15
C PHE A 193 13.01 -7.24 9.49
N GLU A 194 13.77 -6.58 10.36
CA GLU A 194 13.28 -6.07 11.66
C GLU A 194 12.06 -5.15 11.52
N GLY A 195 12.05 -4.31 10.49
CA GLY A 195 10.97 -3.33 10.27
C GLY A 195 9.78 -3.87 9.49
N THR A 196 10.00 -4.81 8.57
CA THR A 196 9.00 -5.21 7.56
C THR A 196 8.62 -6.68 7.60
N GLY A 197 9.38 -7.52 8.32
CA GLY A 197 9.18 -8.96 8.40
C GLY A 197 9.77 -9.76 7.23
N VAL A 198 10.43 -9.09 6.26
CA VAL A 198 11.07 -9.77 5.11
C VAL A 198 12.46 -9.19 4.84
N HIS A 199 13.35 -10.00 4.28
CA HIS A 199 14.67 -9.56 3.80
C HIS A 199 14.52 -8.83 2.44
N ASN A 200 15.48 -7.94 2.10
CA ASN A 200 15.36 -7.05 0.93
C ASN A 200 16.10 -7.53 -0.32
N GLU A 201 16.78 -8.68 -0.31
CA GLU A 201 17.58 -9.14 -1.46
C GLU A 201 16.72 -9.28 -2.72
N GLN A 202 15.54 -9.87 -2.59
CA GLN A 202 14.60 -10.01 -3.71
C GLN A 202 14.13 -8.65 -4.23
N ILE A 203 13.84 -7.71 -3.32
CA ILE A 203 13.42 -6.34 -3.63
C ILE A 203 14.50 -5.63 -4.46
N ILE A 204 15.74 -5.67 -3.95
CA ILE A 204 16.89 -5.02 -4.62
C ILE A 204 17.19 -5.67 -5.97
N ASN A 205 17.07 -6.99 -6.08
CA ASN A 205 17.28 -7.70 -7.35
C ASN A 205 16.21 -7.31 -8.38
N ASN A 206 14.94 -7.19 -7.99
CA ASN A 206 13.86 -6.75 -8.86
C ASN A 206 14.05 -5.28 -9.27
N LEU A 207 14.48 -4.41 -8.36
CA LEU A 207 14.80 -3.01 -8.67
C LEU A 207 15.95 -2.89 -9.68
N LYS A 208 17.05 -3.61 -9.47
CA LYS A 208 18.18 -3.66 -10.40
C LYS A 208 17.76 -4.15 -11.78
N TRP A 209 16.96 -5.21 -11.81
CA TRP A 209 16.45 -5.74 -13.07
C TRP A 209 15.59 -4.71 -13.80
N ALA A 210 14.63 -4.06 -13.11
CA ALA A 210 13.78 -3.03 -13.72
C ALA A 210 14.61 -1.87 -14.29
N PHE A 211 15.64 -1.43 -13.57
CA PHE A 211 16.57 -0.41 -14.05
C PHE A 211 17.29 -0.85 -15.33
N HIS A 212 17.82 -2.07 -15.38
CA HIS A 212 18.51 -2.61 -16.56
C HIS A 212 17.59 -2.83 -17.77
N GLN A 213 16.29 -3.01 -17.54
CA GLN A 213 15.30 -3.05 -18.60
C GLN A 213 14.92 -1.65 -19.14
N GLY A 214 15.44 -0.59 -18.52
CA GLY A 214 15.12 0.79 -18.91
C GLY A 214 13.70 1.22 -18.52
N LEU A 215 13.08 0.58 -17.52
CA LEU A 215 11.77 0.97 -17.02
C LEU A 215 11.89 2.32 -16.30
N GLU A 216 10.85 3.15 -16.40
CA GLU A 216 10.80 4.41 -15.63
C GLU A 216 10.51 4.10 -14.18
N ILE A 217 11.43 4.50 -13.29
CA ILE A 217 11.39 4.18 -11.87
C ILE A 217 11.55 5.45 -11.04
N LEU A 218 10.63 5.68 -10.11
CA LEU A 218 10.78 6.64 -9.03
C LEU A 218 10.92 5.88 -7.71
N PRO A 219 12.14 5.72 -7.17
CA PRO A 219 12.33 5.19 -5.83
C PRO A 219 11.67 6.09 -4.80
N ARG A 220 10.95 5.49 -3.86
CA ARG A 220 10.29 6.17 -2.74
C ARG A 220 10.82 5.62 -1.42
N ILE A 221 11.21 6.51 -0.53
CA ILE A 221 11.74 6.14 0.77
C ILE A 221 10.83 6.69 1.85
N PRO A 222 10.01 5.84 2.49
CA PRO A 222 9.33 6.23 3.72
C PRO A 222 10.38 6.39 4.82
N VAL A 223 10.52 7.62 5.33
CA VAL A 223 11.50 7.94 6.39
C VAL A 223 10.82 7.76 7.74
N ILE A 224 11.22 6.71 8.45
CA ILE A 224 10.54 6.22 9.64
C ILE A 224 11.43 6.42 10.87
N PRO A 225 10.94 7.12 11.93
CA PRO A 225 11.68 7.31 13.17
C PRO A 225 12.18 6.00 13.77
N SER A 226 13.42 5.98 14.25
CA SER A 226 14.08 4.82 14.86
C SER A 226 14.29 3.60 13.95
N PHE A 227 13.94 3.70 12.67
CA PHE A 227 14.15 2.63 11.71
C PHE A 227 15.19 2.99 10.66
N ASN A 228 14.96 4.04 9.88
CA ASN A 228 15.86 4.44 8.79
C ASN A 228 16.09 5.97 8.72
N ASN A 229 15.82 6.69 9.80
CA ASN A 229 15.88 8.17 9.83
C ASN A 229 17.23 8.75 10.27
N SER A 230 18.26 7.93 10.47
CA SER A 230 19.61 8.44 10.79
C SER A 230 20.33 8.94 9.54
N ILE A 231 21.30 9.84 9.72
CA ILE A 231 22.17 10.31 8.62
C ILE A 231 22.95 9.16 7.99
N GLN A 232 23.35 8.16 8.79
CA GLN A 232 23.99 6.95 8.28
C GLN A 232 23.06 6.14 7.39
N ASP A 233 21.77 6.04 7.75
CA ASP A 233 20.77 5.35 6.93
C ASP A 233 20.56 6.10 5.60
N ALA A 234 20.49 7.43 5.64
CA ALA A 234 20.41 8.26 4.43
C ALA A 234 21.59 8.00 3.49
N ALA A 235 22.81 8.01 4.04
CA ALA A 235 24.02 7.78 3.26
C ALA A 235 24.07 6.36 2.64
N GLY A 236 23.61 5.35 3.40
CA GLY A 236 23.51 3.96 2.91
C GLY A 236 22.49 3.79 1.80
N LEU A 237 21.28 4.37 1.97
CA LEU A 237 20.23 4.36 0.95
C LEU A 237 20.66 5.14 -0.32
N ALA A 238 21.26 6.31 -0.16
CA ALA A 238 21.77 7.08 -1.28
C ALA A 238 22.86 6.33 -2.06
N SER A 239 23.77 5.62 -1.35
CA SER A 239 24.78 4.78 -2.00
C SER A 239 24.15 3.64 -2.78
N LEU A 240 23.18 2.92 -2.20
CA LEU A 240 22.45 1.85 -2.88
C LEU A 240 21.82 2.35 -4.20
N LEU A 241 21.10 3.49 -4.16
CA LEU A 241 20.42 4.02 -5.34
C LEU A 241 21.42 4.46 -6.43
N THR A 242 22.53 5.11 -6.03
CA THR A 242 23.56 5.54 -7.00
C THR A 242 24.33 4.36 -7.59
N GLU A 243 24.61 3.31 -6.84
CA GLU A 243 25.22 2.07 -7.34
C GLU A 243 24.35 1.35 -8.37
N ILE A 244 23.02 1.41 -8.23
CA ILE A 244 22.09 0.91 -9.24
C ILE A 244 22.10 1.79 -10.50
N GLY A 245 22.40 3.09 -10.36
CA GLY A 245 22.40 4.06 -11.46
C GLY A 245 21.20 5.01 -11.46
N LEU A 246 20.34 4.93 -10.46
CA LEU A 246 19.17 5.80 -10.31
C LEU A 246 19.59 7.26 -10.08
N LYS A 247 18.77 8.21 -10.51
CA LYS A 247 19.08 9.65 -10.48
C LYS A 247 18.10 10.48 -9.66
N LYS A 248 16.94 9.93 -9.37
CA LYS A 248 15.87 10.61 -8.63
C LYS A 248 15.44 9.77 -7.44
N VAL A 249 14.92 10.41 -6.40
CA VAL A 249 14.31 9.75 -5.25
C VAL A 249 13.31 10.67 -4.56
N GLN A 250 12.18 10.12 -4.16
CA GLN A 250 11.18 10.82 -3.34
C GLN A 250 11.28 10.35 -1.89
N LEU A 251 11.38 11.29 -0.95
CA LEU A 251 11.31 11.04 0.48
C LEU A 251 9.86 11.21 0.95
N LEU A 252 9.38 10.26 1.75
CA LEU A 252 8.04 10.29 2.32
C LEU A 252 8.15 10.42 3.84
N PRO A 253 7.94 11.62 4.42
CA PRO A 253 7.97 11.80 5.87
C PRO A 253 6.93 10.93 6.58
N PHE A 254 7.32 10.33 7.71
CA PHE A 254 6.44 9.48 8.53
C PHE A 254 5.22 10.25 9.03
N HIS A 255 4.04 9.58 8.99
CA HIS A 255 2.78 10.06 9.56
C HIS A 255 1.99 8.90 10.22
N GLN A 256 1.05 9.24 11.11
CA GLN A 256 0.28 8.27 11.92
C GLN A 256 -1.15 8.04 11.39
N PHE A 257 -1.42 8.22 10.11
CA PHE A 257 -2.79 8.13 9.56
C PHE A 257 -3.44 6.75 9.71
N GLY A 258 -2.65 5.70 9.93
CA GLY A 258 -3.15 4.34 10.12
C GLY A 258 -3.65 4.01 11.55
N GLU A 259 -3.35 4.82 12.57
CA GLU A 259 -3.56 4.46 13.99
C GLU A 259 -4.97 3.95 14.29
N ARG A 260 -6.01 4.69 13.84
CA ARG A 260 -7.40 4.28 14.09
C ARG A 260 -7.76 2.93 13.45
N LYS A 261 -7.17 2.59 12.33
CA LYS A 261 -7.42 1.30 11.66
C LYS A 261 -6.91 0.13 12.49
N TYR A 262 -5.74 0.31 13.16
CA TYR A 262 -5.23 -0.69 14.10
C TYR A 262 -6.20 -0.89 15.28
N GLU A 263 -6.73 0.19 15.85
CA GLU A 263 -7.73 0.10 16.92
C GLU A 263 -8.97 -0.72 16.47
N MET A 264 -9.51 -0.42 15.28
CA MET A 264 -10.69 -1.12 14.73
C MET A 264 -10.41 -2.59 14.34
N MET A 265 -9.15 -2.97 14.20
CA MET A 265 -8.69 -4.34 13.94
C MET A 265 -8.24 -5.08 15.22
N HIS A 266 -8.34 -4.47 16.40
CA HIS A 266 -7.76 -4.97 17.64
C HIS A 266 -6.26 -5.30 17.55
N LYS A 267 -5.53 -4.49 16.81
CA LYS A 267 -4.06 -4.64 16.63
C LYS A 267 -3.33 -3.50 17.33
N GLU A 268 -2.21 -3.83 17.94
CA GLU A 268 -1.32 -2.83 18.50
C GLU A 268 -0.58 -2.09 17.39
N TYR A 269 -0.56 -0.75 17.47
CA TYR A 269 0.20 0.09 16.54
C TYR A 269 1.54 0.47 17.18
N ALA A 270 2.63 -0.09 16.67
CA ALA A 270 3.97 0.11 17.24
C ALA A 270 4.43 1.59 17.24
N TYR A 271 3.83 2.43 16.41
CA TYR A 271 4.17 3.87 16.26
C TYR A 271 3.10 4.82 16.82
N LYS A 272 2.20 4.33 17.71
CA LYS A 272 1.08 5.10 18.27
C LYS A 272 1.48 6.45 18.86
N ASN A 273 2.63 6.53 19.55
CA ASN A 273 3.09 7.74 20.24
C ASN A 273 4.32 8.38 19.55
N VAL A 274 4.63 7.98 18.33
CA VAL A 274 5.77 8.51 17.58
C VAL A 274 5.33 9.73 16.79
N LYS A 275 5.97 10.88 17.03
CA LYS A 275 5.65 12.14 16.33
C LYS A 275 5.86 11.99 14.83
N ALA A 276 4.90 12.51 14.03
CA ALA A 276 5.06 12.64 12.59
C ALA A 276 6.27 13.54 12.24
N LEU A 277 6.93 13.23 11.14
CA LEU A 277 8.02 14.03 10.60
C LEU A 277 7.49 15.09 9.64
N GLN A 278 8.11 16.27 9.67
CA GLN A 278 7.89 17.31 8.69
C GLN A 278 9.08 17.33 7.70
N LYS A 279 8.89 17.95 6.53
CA LYS A 279 9.97 18.08 5.52
C LYS A 279 11.20 18.78 6.10
N GLU A 280 10.97 19.78 6.94
CA GLU A 280 12.00 20.56 7.61
C GLU A 280 12.87 19.72 8.55
N ASP A 281 12.30 18.70 9.19
CA ASP A 281 13.02 17.76 10.06
C ASP A 281 14.01 16.88 9.27
N LEU A 282 13.83 16.78 7.94
CA LEU A 282 14.58 15.90 7.05
C LEU A 282 15.59 16.62 6.15
N THR A 283 15.89 17.90 6.38
CA THR A 283 16.80 18.67 5.54
C THR A 283 18.21 18.06 5.48
N GLU A 284 18.78 17.67 6.61
CA GLU A 284 20.11 17.04 6.66
C GLU A 284 20.08 15.64 6.02
N TYR A 285 19.01 14.89 6.24
CA TYR A 285 18.78 13.58 5.63
C TYR A 285 18.72 13.66 4.10
N GLN A 286 17.96 14.62 3.55
CA GLN A 286 17.85 14.90 2.13
C GLN A 286 19.22 15.29 1.52
N ASN A 287 20.01 16.06 2.24
CA ASN A 287 21.33 16.50 1.78
C ASN A 287 22.30 15.33 1.52
N GLU A 288 22.16 14.18 2.19
CA GLU A 288 22.99 13.00 1.91
C GLU A 288 22.73 12.44 0.51
N PHE A 289 21.50 12.47 0.03
CA PHE A 289 21.14 12.07 -1.34
C PHE A 289 21.68 13.08 -2.36
N ILE A 290 21.51 14.37 -2.10
CA ILE A 290 22.00 15.46 -2.97
C ILE A 290 23.53 15.41 -3.10
N LYS A 291 24.27 15.17 -2.02
CA LYS A 291 25.74 14.98 -2.02
C LYS A 291 26.17 13.82 -2.91
N LYS A 292 25.33 12.79 -3.08
CA LYS A 292 25.58 11.65 -3.98
C LYS A 292 25.12 11.90 -5.42
N GLY A 293 24.62 13.10 -5.73
CA GLY A 293 24.17 13.51 -7.07
C GLY A 293 22.76 13.04 -7.43
N LEU A 294 21.94 12.69 -6.45
CA LEU A 294 20.53 12.35 -6.65
C LEU A 294 19.66 13.61 -6.60
N ASP A 295 18.70 13.72 -7.51
CA ASP A 295 17.58 14.66 -7.43
C ASP A 295 16.60 14.12 -6.36
N CYS A 296 16.66 14.72 -5.17
CA CYS A 296 15.94 14.27 -3.98
C CYS A 296 14.89 15.29 -3.57
N PHE A 297 13.62 14.88 -3.51
CA PHE A 297 12.48 15.74 -3.20
C PHE A 297 11.45 15.04 -2.28
N PHE A 298 10.44 15.80 -1.83
CA PHE A 298 9.35 15.32 -0.96
C PHE A 298 8.02 15.21 -1.70
#